data_f057afb4a16fc31de526b1dcff32aac1
#
_entry.id   f057afb4a16fc31de526b1dcff32aac1
#
_cell.length_a   1.000
_cell.length_b   1.000
_cell.length_c   1.000
_cell.angle_alpha   90.00
_cell.angle_beta   90.00
_cell.angle_gamma   90.00
#
_symmetry.space_group_name_H-M   'P 1'
#
loop_
_entity.id
_entity.type
_entity.pdbx_description
1 polymer ?
#
loop_
_entity_poly.entity_id
_entity_poly.type
_entity_poly.pdbx_seq_one_letter_code
_entity_poly.pdbx_strand_id
1 'polypeptide(L)'
;MINIRQNLVGSDRYSIKCPHDMNAEFIVVHNTANDASAENEISYMRNNDNKISFHYAVDDVEIVQGILENRNAWHSGDGASGNGNRKGIAIEICYSKSGGKKFEKAEENAAEFIASKLKEKGWGIDKVKKHQDFDNKYCPHRTLDLGWDRFLNKIRSYLGETSVDINNVLKDLDTIVDEVIAGKWSNGEDRKNKLTQAGYNYQEIQNLVNKRLIGSNINSSNDSIDIIVNEVIAGKWGNG
;
A
#
# COMPACT_ATOMS: atom_id res chain seq x y z
N MET A 1 -20.11 7.30 4.31
CA MET A 1 -19.02 7.81 5.20
C MET A 1 -18.97 6.95 6.45
N ILE A 2 -17.78 6.48 6.81
CA ILE A 2 -17.55 5.70 8.01
C ILE A 2 -17.65 6.59 9.24
N ASN A 3 -18.11 6.02 10.36
CA ASN A 3 -18.19 6.72 11.63
C ASN A 3 -16.78 7.05 12.15
N ILE A 4 -16.54 8.33 12.43
CA ILE A 4 -15.29 8.80 13.06
C ILE A 4 -15.63 9.16 14.50
N ARG A 5 -14.99 8.46 15.44
CA ARG A 5 -15.18 8.67 16.87
C ARG A 5 -13.87 9.16 17.49
N GLN A 6 -13.97 10.05 18.47
CA GLN A 6 -12.82 10.51 19.25
C GLN A 6 -12.71 9.73 20.57
N ASN A 7 -11.50 9.24 20.83
CA ASN A 7 -11.07 8.67 22.10
C ASN A 7 -9.67 9.22 22.41
N LEU A 8 -9.59 10.53 22.66
CA LEU A 8 -8.35 11.29 22.68
C LEU A 8 -7.48 10.98 23.92
N VAL A 9 -6.18 11.06 23.72
CA VAL A 9 -5.18 11.09 24.79
C VAL A 9 -5.46 12.28 25.71
N GLY A 10 -5.48 12.04 27.01
CA GLY A 10 -5.63 13.10 28.01
C GLY A 10 -4.44 14.05 28.03
N SER A 11 -4.69 15.31 28.38
CA SER A 11 -3.65 16.35 28.43
C SER A 11 -2.51 16.04 29.41
N ASP A 12 -2.78 15.28 30.47
CA ASP A 12 -1.83 14.75 31.43
C ASP A 12 -0.80 13.80 30.80
N ARG A 13 -1.10 13.24 29.64
CA ARG A 13 -0.25 12.30 28.92
C ARG A 13 0.43 12.91 27.67
N TYR A 14 0.19 14.17 27.38
CA TYR A 14 0.76 14.83 26.21
C TYR A 14 2.29 14.78 26.19
N SER A 15 2.94 14.95 27.37
CA SER A 15 4.40 14.88 27.49
C SER A 15 5.00 13.55 27.02
N ILE A 16 4.23 12.47 27.06
CA ILE A 16 4.64 11.13 26.61
C ILE A 16 4.24 10.91 25.14
N LYS A 17 2.99 11.18 24.80
CA LYS A 17 2.36 10.74 23.54
C LYS A 17 2.45 11.74 22.41
N CYS A 18 2.36 13.05 22.70
CA CYS A 18 2.24 14.10 21.68
C CYS A 18 2.72 15.48 22.20
N PRO A 19 3.98 15.59 22.64
CA PRO A 19 4.45 16.77 23.38
C PRO A 19 4.53 18.06 22.57
N HIS A 20 4.51 17.97 21.24
CA HIS A 20 4.75 19.12 20.39
C HIS A 20 3.53 19.49 19.57
N ASP A 21 3.37 20.77 19.31
CA ASP A 21 2.45 21.24 18.28
C ASP A 21 2.92 20.79 16.90
N MET A 22 1.97 20.53 16.00
CA MET A 22 2.22 20.08 14.65
C MET A 22 1.39 20.87 13.64
N ASN A 23 2.05 21.26 12.56
CA ASN A 23 1.40 21.62 11.32
C ASN A 23 1.59 20.46 10.35
N ALA A 24 0.53 19.68 10.12
CA ALA A 24 0.59 18.49 9.28
C ALA A 24 0.86 18.85 7.81
N GLU A 25 1.77 18.10 7.18
CA GLU A 25 2.15 18.29 5.77
C GLU A 25 1.82 17.08 4.88
N PHE A 26 1.58 15.90 5.47
CA PHE A 26 1.30 14.64 4.77
C PHE A 26 0.66 13.60 5.71
N ILE A 27 0.23 12.49 5.14
CA ILE A 27 -0.31 11.32 5.84
C ILE A 27 0.73 10.20 5.81
N VAL A 28 0.90 9.48 6.93
CA VAL A 28 1.75 8.29 7.03
C VAL A 28 0.88 7.08 7.36
N VAL A 29 0.95 6.07 6.49
CA VAL A 29 0.17 4.83 6.60
C VAL A 29 0.98 3.75 7.29
N HIS A 30 0.32 3.05 8.21
CA HIS A 30 0.87 1.94 8.98
C HIS A 30 -0.07 0.74 8.97
N ASN A 31 0.44 -0.42 9.38
CA ASN A 31 -0.34 -1.58 9.74
C ASN A 31 -0.02 -2.00 11.18
N THR A 32 -1.04 -2.30 11.98
CA THR A 32 -0.91 -2.58 13.42
C THR A 32 -0.08 -3.83 13.77
N ALA A 33 0.14 -4.74 12.82
CA ALA A 33 0.83 -6.02 12.99
C ALA A 33 0.18 -6.97 14.01
N ASN A 34 -1.09 -6.76 14.31
CA ASN A 34 -1.93 -7.58 15.17
C ASN A 34 -3.37 -7.65 14.62
N ASP A 35 -4.32 -8.16 15.41
CA ASP A 35 -5.73 -8.32 15.04
C ASP A 35 -6.68 -7.58 16.00
N ALA A 36 -6.23 -6.52 16.64
CA ALA A 36 -7.06 -5.67 17.49
C ALA A 36 -7.94 -4.74 16.63
N SER A 37 -9.07 -4.31 17.21
CA SER A 37 -9.95 -3.28 16.62
C SER A 37 -9.36 -1.88 16.80
N ALA A 38 -9.88 -0.90 16.06
CA ALA A 38 -9.46 0.49 16.17
C ALA A 38 -9.61 1.03 17.60
N GLU A 39 -10.71 0.71 18.28
CA GLU A 39 -10.90 1.07 19.69
C GLU A 39 -9.82 0.47 20.61
N ASN A 40 -9.50 -0.81 20.43
CA ASN A 40 -8.51 -1.47 21.26
C ASN A 40 -7.10 -0.91 21.02
N GLU A 41 -6.75 -0.59 19.78
CA GLU A 41 -5.48 0.05 19.44
C GLU A 41 -5.34 1.42 20.11
N ILE A 42 -6.36 2.27 19.97
CA ILE A 42 -6.37 3.59 20.59
C ILE A 42 -6.39 3.51 22.11
N SER A 43 -7.21 2.63 22.70
CA SER A 43 -7.26 2.43 24.13
C SER A 43 -5.93 1.92 24.70
N TYR A 44 -5.28 0.98 24.02
CA TYR A 44 -3.95 0.52 24.41
C TYR A 44 -2.91 1.65 24.31
N MET A 45 -2.87 2.37 23.20
CA MET A 45 -1.95 3.49 22.99
C MET A 45 -2.10 4.58 24.07
N ARG A 46 -3.33 4.94 24.42
CA ARG A 46 -3.62 5.97 25.43
C ARG A 46 -3.17 5.60 26.84
N ASN A 47 -3.28 4.32 27.21
CA ASN A 47 -3.18 3.88 28.59
C ASN A 47 -1.81 3.32 28.98
N ASN A 48 -0.88 3.11 28.03
CA ASN A 48 0.46 2.65 28.31
C ASN A 48 1.48 3.79 28.37
N ASP A 49 2.66 3.54 28.95
CA ASP A 49 3.73 4.54 29.10
C ASP A 49 4.75 4.53 27.95
N ASN A 50 4.52 3.72 26.93
CA ASN A 50 5.34 3.74 25.72
C ASN A 50 5.17 5.07 24.98
N LYS A 51 6.23 5.60 24.40
CA LYS A 51 6.15 6.81 23.59
C LYS A 51 5.38 6.59 22.28
N ILE A 52 5.31 5.37 21.75
CA ILE A 52 4.61 5.06 20.49
C ILE A 52 3.18 5.59 20.53
N SER A 53 2.83 6.34 19.51
CA SER A 53 1.53 6.98 19.40
C SER A 53 1.19 7.28 17.93
N PHE A 54 -0.11 7.41 17.63
CA PHE A 54 -0.64 7.67 16.29
C PHE A 54 -1.96 8.42 16.37
N HIS A 55 -2.37 9.05 15.27
CA HIS A 55 -3.54 9.92 15.23
C HIS A 55 -4.83 9.13 15.10
N TYR A 56 -4.85 8.14 14.23
CA TYR A 56 -6.04 7.36 13.90
C TYR A 56 -5.74 5.87 13.82
N ALA A 57 -6.68 5.07 14.29
CA ALA A 57 -6.78 3.66 13.95
C ALA A 57 -8.06 3.43 13.14
N VAL A 58 -7.98 2.57 12.12
CA VAL A 58 -9.09 2.28 11.19
C VAL A 58 -9.32 0.78 11.14
N ASP A 59 -10.54 0.34 11.43
CA ASP A 59 -10.94 -1.05 11.31
C ASP A 59 -12.08 -1.26 10.30
N ASP A 60 -12.68 -2.43 10.29
CA ASP A 60 -13.76 -2.79 9.38
C ASP A 60 -15.10 -2.10 9.69
N VAL A 61 -15.21 -1.43 10.86
CA VAL A 61 -16.45 -0.85 11.39
C VAL A 61 -16.35 0.66 11.59
N GLU A 62 -15.25 1.15 12.16
CA GLU A 62 -15.10 2.54 12.58
C GLU A 62 -13.67 3.09 12.39
N ILE A 63 -13.57 4.40 12.54
CA ILE A 63 -12.31 5.14 12.67
C ILE A 63 -12.28 5.75 14.06
N VAL A 64 -11.20 5.51 14.82
CA VAL A 64 -11.04 6.11 16.15
C VAL A 64 -9.85 7.05 16.14
N GLN A 65 -10.10 8.30 16.52
CA GLN A 65 -9.05 9.31 16.68
C GLN A 65 -8.51 9.30 18.11
N GLY A 66 -7.19 9.11 18.26
CA GLY A 66 -6.49 9.11 19.54
C GLY A 66 -5.70 10.37 19.83
N ILE A 67 -5.22 11.09 18.80
CA ILE A 67 -4.47 12.34 18.93
C ILE A 67 -5.03 13.37 17.96
N LEU A 68 -5.09 14.63 18.40
CA LEU A 68 -5.50 15.75 17.54
C LEU A 68 -4.43 16.02 16.46
N GLU A 69 -4.84 16.36 15.25
CA GLU A 69 -3.94 16.57 14.12
C GLU A 69 -2.99 17.78 14.26
N ASN A 70 -3.27 18.66 15.19
CA ASN A 70 -2.38 19.78 15.52
C ASN A 70 -1.31 19.43 16.57
N ARG A 71 -1.18 18.16 16.91
CA ARG A 71 -0.12 17.64 17.78
C ARG A 71 0.64 16.53 17.08
N ASN A 72 1.94 16.42 17.38
CA ASN A 72 2.78 15.35 16.83
C ASN A 72 2.39 13.95 17.37
N ALA A 73 2.90 12.90 16.73
CA ALA A 73 2.84 11.55 17.25
C ALA A 73 4.19 10.83 17.04
N TRP A 74 4.40 9.71 17.75
CA TRP A 74 5.64 8.95 17.70
C TRP A 74 5.42 7.62 16.96
N HIS A 75 5.53 7.62 15.63
CA HIS A 75 5.14 6.48 14.80
C HIS A 75 6.13 6.12 13.69
N SER A 76 7.01 7.04 13.28
CA SER A 76 7.81 6.88 12.05
C SER A 76 9.25 6.41 12.30
N GLY A 77 9.66 6.21 13.56
CA GLY A 77 11.01 5.75 13.87
C GLY A 77 12.15 6.75 13.59
N ASP A 78 11.87 7.89 12.99
CA ASP A 78 12.82 8.91 12.52
C ASP A 78 13.30 9.89 13.61
N GLY A 79 13.01 9.60 14.88
CA GLY A 79 13.50 10.35 16.04
C GLY A 79 12.65 11.57 16.40
N ALA A 80 13.09 12.29 17.45
CA ALA A 80 12.30 13.35 18.08
C ALA A 80 12.09 14.58 17.19
N SER A 81 12.96 14.81 16.22
CA SER A 81 12.90 15.92 15.26
C SER A 81 12.61 15.46 13.83
N GLY A 82 12.39 14.17 13.63
CA GLY A 82 12.13 13.59 12.31
C GLY A 82 10.82 14.10 11.68
N ASN A 83 10.82 14.24 10.38
CA ASN A 83 9.67 14.79 9.65
C ASN A 83 8.42 13.92 9.78
N GLY A 84 8.58 12.58 9.74
CA GLY A 84 7.47 11.65 9.89
C GLY A 84 6.73 11.86 11.20
N ASN A 85 7.47 11.89 12.31
CA ASN A 85 6.93 12.12 13.65
C ASN A 85 6.41 13.55 13.89
N ARG A 86 6.98 14.56 13.21
CA ARG A 86 6.69 15.98 13.48
C ARG A 86 5.69 16.60 12.52
N LYS A 87 5.42 15.97 11.37
CA LYS A 87 4.61 16.55 10.29
C LYS A 87 3.60 15.57 9.68
N GLY A 88 3.69 14.29 10.04
CA GLY A 88 2.84 13.23 9.49
C GLY A 88 1.59 12.95 10.32
N ILE A 89 0.41 12.92 9.70
CA ILE A 89 -0.79 12.36 10.29
C ILE A 89 -0.68 10.83 10.19
N ALA A 90 -0.49 10.15 11.32
CA ALA A 90 -0.34 8.70 11.37
C ALA A 90 -1.70 8.00 11.34
N ILE A 91 -1.87 7.03 10.43
CA ILE A 91 -3.06 6.20 10.30
C ILE A 91 -2.66 4.73 10.37
N GLU A 92 -3.15 4.02 11.38
CA GLU A 92 -2.96 2.57 11.58
C GLU A 92 -4.14 1.79 11.00
N ILE A 93 -3.86 0.88 10.06
CA ILE A 93 -4.85 -0.05 9.50
C ILE A 93 -4.83 -1.34 10.31
N CYS A 94 -5.96 -1.69 10.92
CA CYS A 94 -6.13 -2.81 11.84
C CYS A 94 -6.18 -4.17 11.13
N TYR A 95 -6.15 -5.28 11.91
CA TYR A 95 -6.27 -6.68 11.46
C TYR A 95 -5.20 -7.13 10.47
N SER A 96 -4.06 -6.49 10.48
CA SER A 96 -3.02 -6.75 9.48
C SER A 96 -2.25 -8.06 9.72
N LYS A 97 -2.35 -8.68 10.90
CA LYS A 97 -1.68 -9.95 11.20
C LYS A 97 -2.38 -11.11 10.48
N SER A 98 -3.66 -11.36 10.73
CA SER A 98 -4.42 -12.42 10.07
C SER A 98 -4.88 -12.04 8.67
N GLY A 99 -5.14 -10.77 8.41
CA GLY A 99 -5.64 -10.31 7.11
C GLY A 99 -7.10 -10.70 6.84
N GLY A 100 -7.36 -11.15 5.60
CA GLY A 100 -8.68 -11.58 5.17
C GLY A 100 -9.71 -10.45 5.12
N LYS A 101 -11.00 -10.80 5.14
CA LYS A 101 -12.09 -9.84 4.91
C LYS A 101 -12.12 -8.63 5.86
N LYS A 102 -11.71 -8.80 7.11
CA LYS A 102 -11.63 -7.68 8.07
C LYS A 102 -10.56 -6.69 7.68
N PHE A 103 -9.36 -7.16 7.33
CA PHE A 103 -8.29 -6.29 6.86
C PHE A 103 -8.66 -5.61 5.54
N GLU A 104 -9.23 -6.37 4.58
CA GLU A 104 -9.67 -5.82 3.29
C GLU A 104 -10.66 -4.66 3.49
N LYS A 105 -11.60 -4.83 4.43
CA LYS A 105 -12.58 -3.79 4.75
C LYS A 105 -11.94 -2.62 5.51
N ALA A 106 -11.04 -2.88 6.47
CA ALA A 106 -10.29 -1.85 7.19
C ALA A 106 -9.41 -1.02 6.22
N GLU A 107 -8.75 -1.67 5.27
CA GLU A 107 -7.95 -0.99 4.25
C GLU A 107 -8.82 -0.16 3.29
N GLU A 108 -9.99 -0.66 2.90
CA GLU A 108 -10.96 0.08 2.09
C GLU A 108 -11.45 1.32 2.83
N ASN A 109 -11.79 1.18 4.10
CA ASN A 109 -12.20 2.26 4.98
C ASN A 109 -11.08 3.31 5.15
N ALA A 110 -9.84 2.86 5.28
CA ALA A 110 -8.68 3.74 5.35
C ALA A 110 -8.46 4.50 4.04
N ALA A 111 -8.65 3.87 2.89
CA ALA A 111 -8.53 4.54 1.58
C ALA A 111 -9.58 5.64 1.41
N GLU A 112 -10.85 5.38 1.76
CA GLU A 112 -11.92 6.38 1.74
C GLU A 112 -11.60 7.54 2.71
N PHE A 113 -11.16 7.24 3.92
CA PHE A 113 -10.80 8.23 4.93
C PHE A 113 -9.63 9.11 4.50
N ILE A 114 -8.55 8.50 3.99
CA ILE A 114 -7.38 9.23 3.48
C ILE A 114 -7.80 10.16 2.35
N ALA A 115 -8.60 9.69 1.40
CA ALA A 115 -9.11 10.53 0.31
C ALA A 115 -9.90 11.73 0.84
N SER A 116 -10.73 11.54 1.88
CA SER A 116 -11.47 12.64 2.50
C SER A 116 -10.53 13.66 3.16
N LYS A 117 -9.46 13.20 3.83
CA LYS A 117 -8.43 14.06 4.43
C LYS A 117 -7.60 14.81 3.39
N LEU A 118 -7.26 14.18 2.29
CA LEU A 118 -6.59 14.85 1.16
C LEU A 118 -7.45 15.99 0.61
N LYS A 119 -8.75 15.75 0.39
CA LYS A 119 -9.70 16.77 -0.06
C LYS A 119 -9.82 17.92 0.95
N GLU A 120 -9.98 17.60 2.24
CA GLU A 120 -10.07 18.59 3.32
C GLU A 120 -8.86 19.53 3.35
N LYS A 121 -7.67 19.00 3.14
CA LYS A 121 -6.40 19.75 3.22
C LYS A 121 -5.93 20.32 1.88
N GLY A 122 -6.61 20.06 0.78
CA GLY A 122 -6.18 20.45 -0.55
C GLY A 122 -4.88 19.75 -1.00
N TRP A 123 -4.67 18.52 -0.56
CA TRP A 123 -3.48 17.71 -0.85
C TRP A 123 -3.72 16.73 -1.99
N GLY A 124 -2.67 16.50 -2.79
CA GLY A 124 -2.64 15.43 -3.78
C GLY A 124 -2.22 14.07 -3.19
N ILE A 125 -2.29 13.04 -4.02
CA ILE A 125 -1.91 11.67 -3.67
C ILE A 125 -0.43 11.54 -3.26
N ASP A 126 0.44 12.43 -3.70
CA ASP A 126 1.85 12.53 -3.33
C ASP A 126 2.07 12.78 -1.85
N LYS A 127 1.04 13.24 -1.13
CA LYS A 127 1.05 13.43 0.33
C LYS A 127 0.73 12.17 1.12
N VAL A 128 0.46 11.05 0.47
CA VAL A 128 0.31 9.75 1.12
C VAL A 128 1.67 9.04 1.13
N LYS A 129 2.21 8.84 2.33
CA LYS A 129 3.50 8.20 2.59
C LYS A 129 3.32 6.90 3.34
N LYS A 130 4.29 6.01 3.25
CA LYS A 130 4.36 4.79 4.07
C LYS A 130 5.41 4.95 5.17
N HIS A 131 5.29 4.25 6.28
CA HIS A 131 6.29 4.26 7.36
C HIS A 131 7.70 3.98 6.82
N GLN A 132 7.84 3.03 5.90
CA GLN A 132 9.10 2.66 5.27
C GLN A 132 9.86 3.83 4.63
N ASP A 133 9.19 4.93 4.31
CA ASP A 133 9.83 6.12 3.72
C ASP A 133 10.67 6.91 4.75
N PHE A 134 10.58 6.58 6.05
CA PHE A 134 11.21 7.34 7.13
C PHE A 134 12.33 6.58 7.87
N ASP A 135 12.18 5.26 8.11
CA ASP A 135 13.17 4.49 8.89
C ASP A 135 13.53 3.11 8.29
N ASN A 136 13.13 2.84 7.06
CA ASN A 136 13.31 1.56 6.36
C ASN A 136 12.55 0.35 6.96
N LYS A 137 11.74 0.52 8.01
CA LYS A 137 10.87 -0.53 8.53
C LYS A 137 9.88 -0.97 7.45
N TYR A 138 9.76 -2.28 7.21
CA TYR A 138 8.78 -2.82 6.26
C TYR A 138 7.35 -2.67 6.82
N CYS A 139 6.82 -1.47 6.68
CA CYS A 139 5.50 -1.06 7.15
C CYS A 139 4.95 0.02 6.20
N PRO A 140 3.68 -0.08 5.82
CA PRO A 140 2.62 -1.01 6.21
C PRO A 140 2.77 -2.40 5.53
N HIS A 141 3.21 -3.42 6.27
CA HIS A 141 3.67 -4.69 5.72
C HIS A 141 2.63 -5.39 4.82
N ARG A 142 1.39 -5.56 5.29
CA ARG A 142 0.34 -6.26 4.52
C ARG A 142 -0.13 -5.44 3.32
N THR A 143 -0.25 -4.14 3.46
CA THR A 143 -0.57 -3.24 2.34
C THR A 143 0.53 -3.27 1.28
N LEU A 144 1.81 -3.36 1.69
CA LEU A 144 2.96 -3.54 0.79
C LEU A 144 2.94 -4.90 0.10
N ASP A 145 2.65 -5.99 0.83
CA ASP A 145 2.53 -7.35 0.27
C ASP A 145 1.44 -7.41 -0.82
N LEU A 146 0.34 -6.68 -0.63
CA LEU A 146 -0.77 -6.60 -1.56
C LEU A 146 -0.55 -5.59 -2.70
N GLY A 147 0.50 -4.77 -2.62
CA GLY A 147 0.88 -3.75 -3.59
C GLY A 147 0.54 -2.33 -3.13
N TRP A 148 1.56 -1.48 -2.96
CA TRP A 148 1.38 -0.08 -2.55
C TRP A 148 0.58 0.72 -3.57
N ASP A 149 0.87 0.56 -4.86
CA ASP A 149 0.17 1.27 -5.94
C ASP A 149 -1.30 0.88 -6.03
N ARG A 150 -1.63 -0.39 -5.75
CA ARG A 150 -3.01 -0.85 -5.61
C ARG A 150 -3.75 -0.04 -4.52
N PHE A 151 -3.11 0.18 -3.38
CA PHE A 151 -3.68 0.97 -2.29
C PHE A 151 -3.83 2.45 -2.67
N LEU A 152 -2.82 3.04 -3.30
CA LEU A 152 -2.90 4.41 -3.82
C LEU A 152 -4.02 4.54 -4.86
N ASN A 153 -4.24 3.55 -5.71
CA ASN A 153 -5.32 3.55 -6.70
C ASN A 153 -6.71 3.49 -6.06
N LYS A 154 -6.87 2.78 -4.94
CA LYS A 154 -8.11 2.85 -4.13
C LYS A 154 -8.37 4.28 -3.65
N ILE A 155 -7.36 4.97 -3.12
CA ILE A 155 -7.47 6.35 -2.67
C ILE A 155 -7.85 7.27 -3.83
N ARG A 156 -7.18 7.14 -5.00
CA ARG A 156 -7.50 7.91 -6.22
C ARG A 156 -8.95 7.75 -6.66
N SER A 157 -9.47 6.52 -6.60
CA SER A 157 -10.88 6.24 -6.89
C SER A 157 -11.82 7.06 -6.01
N TYR A 158 -11.54 7.16 -4.71
CA TYR A 158 -12.31 8.01 -3.78
C TYR A 158 -12.07 9.51 -3.96
N LEU A 159 -10.93 9.91 -4.53
CA LEU A 159 -10.70 11.30 -4.92
C LEU A 159 -11.56 11.70 -6.12
N GLY A 160 -12.08 10.74 -6.87
CA GLY A 160 -12.81 10.95 -8.11
C GLY A 160 -11.88 11.07 -9.31
N GLU A 161 -10.61 10.72 -9.14
CA GLU A 161 -9.65 10.58 -10.22
C GLU A 161 -10.03 9.33 -11.01
N THR A 162 -10.56 9.52 -12.21
CA THR A 162 -10.97 8.40 -13.07
C THR A 162 -9.75 7.67 -13.63
N SER A 163 -9.90 6.40 -13.96
CA SER A 163 -8.85 5.60 -14.60
C SER A 163 -8.29 6.23 -15.89
N VAL A 164 -8.96 7.21 -16.44
CA VAL A 164 -8.50 8.01 -17.60
C VAL A 164 -7.35 8.95 -17.21
N ASP A 165 -7.36 9.52 -15.99
CA ASP A 165 -6.30 10.42 -15.52
C ASP A 165 -5.05 9.63 -15.10
N ILE A 166 -5.22 8.39 -14.65
CA ILE A 166 -4.12 7.46 -14.33
C ILE A 166 -3.42 6.99 -15.61
N ASN A 167 -4.17 6.74 -16.67
CA ASN A 167 -3.64 6.31 -17.98
C ASN A 167 -2.86 7.40 -18.73
N ASN A 168 -3.00 8.67 -18.34
CA ASN A 168 -2.24 9.78 -18.93
C ASN A 168 -0.89 10.04 -18.24
N VAL A 169 -0.63 9.48 -17.06
CA VAL A 169 0.61 9.70 -16.30
C VAL A 169 1.55 8.48 -16.34
N LEU A 170 0.98 7.27 -16.35
CA LEU A 170 1.74 6.02 -16.49
C LEU A 170 1.14 5.20 -17.63
N LYS A 171 1.97 4.71 -18.54
CA LYS A 171 1.52 3.71 -19.52
C LYS A 171 0.92 2.53 -18.77
N ASP A 172 -0.15 1.95 -19.33
CA ASP A 172 -0.74 0.72 -18.81
C ASP A 172 0.32 -0.36 -18.56
N LEU A 173 0.21 -1.07 -17.43
CA LEU A 173 1.16 -2.12 -17.02
C LEU A 173 1.36 -3.16 -18.12
N ASP A 174 0.32 -3.52 -18.86
CA ASP A 174 0.42 -4.45 -19.97
C ASP A 174 1.30 -3.90 -21.11
N THR A 175 1.19 -2.62 -21.42
CA THR A 175 2.06 -1.94 -22.38
C THR A 175 3.52 -1.94 -21.92
N ILE A 176 3.78 -1.67 -20.63
CA ILE A 176 5.13 -1.70 -20.07
C ILE A 176 5.71 -3.11 -20.08
N VAL A 177 4.91 -4.13 -19.75
CA VAL A 177 5.32 -5.54 -19.83
C VAL A 177 5.73 -5.91 -21.25
N ASP A 178 4.96 -5.49 -22.25
CA ASP A 178 5.29 -5.71 -23.66
C ASP A 178 6.57 -4.97 -24.08
N GLU A 179 6.75 -3.74 -23.63
CA GLU A 179 7.98 -2.98 -23.86
C GLU A 179 9.20 -3.60 -23.20
N VAL A 180 9.05 -4.17 -21.99
CA VAL A 180 10.13 -4.90 -21.30
C VAL A 180 10.50 -6.16 -22.05
N ILE A 181 9.51 -6.95 -22.49
CA ILE A 181 9.73 -8.15 -23.31
C ILE A 181 10.41 -7.79 -24.65
N ALA A 182 10.00 -6.68 -25.25
CA ALA A 182 10.62 -6.16 -26.47
C ALA A 182 12.02 -5.52 -26.26
N GLY A 183 12.57 -5.54 -25.03
CA GLY A 183 13.91 -5.04 -24.71
C GLY A 183 14.05 -3.52 -24.59
N LYS A 184 12.96 -2.75 -24.66
CA LYS A 184 13.00 -1.27 -24.63
C LYS A 184 13.46 -0.68 -23.29
N TRP A 185 13.44 -1.47 -22.21
CA TRP A 185 13.77 -1.05 -20.84
C TRP A 185 15.12 -1.56 -20.34
N SER A 186 16.02 -1.97 -21.25
CA SER A 186 17.32 -2.56 -20.89
C SER A 186 17.23 -3.87 -20.07
N ASN A 187 18.28 -4.25 -19.32
CA ASN A 187 18.35 -5.49 -18.55
C ASN A 187 18.91 -5.23 -17.14
N GLY A 188 18.66 -6.18 -16.21
CA GLY A 188 19.26 -6.21 -14.88
C GLY A 188 18.98 -4.94 -14.07
N GLU A 189 19.99 -4.42 -13.39
CA GLU A 189 19.89 -3.24 -12.52
C GLU A 189 19.53 -1.96 -13.30
N ASP A 190 19.97 -1.83 -14.57
CA ASP A 190 19.63 -0.69 -15.42
C ASP A 190 18.11 -0.65 -15.71
N ARG A 191 17.48 -1.81 -15.97
CA ARG A 191 16.02 -1.93 -16.10
C ARG A 191 15.32 -1.50 -14.83
N LYS A 192 15.78 -1.99 -13.68
CA LYS A 192 15.20 -1.67 -12.39
C LYS A 192 15.25 -0.16 -12.14
N ASN A 193 16.39 0.47 -12.37
CA ASN A 193 16.56 1.90 -12.19
C ASN A 193 15.65 2.71 -13.11
N LYS A 194 15.57 2.36 -14.39
CA LYS A 194 14.73 3.06 -15.39
C LYS A 194 13.24 2.95 -15.04
N LEU A 195 12.76 1.75 -14.71
CA LEU A 195 11.36 1.54 -14.33
C LEU A 195 11.01 2.29 -13.05
N THR A 196 11.89 2.25 -12.05
CA THR A 196 11.69 2.97 -10.77
C THR A 196 11.69 4.49 -10.97
N GLN A 197 12.61 5.04 -11.80
CA GLN A 197 12.63 6.46 -12.15
C GLN A 197 11.38 6.91 -12.91
N ALA A 198 10.83 6.02 -13.73
CA ALA A 198 9.58 6.26 -14.45
C ALA A 198 8.32 6.07 -13.58
N GLY A 199 8.48 5.75 -12.29
CA GLY A 199 7.38 5.61 -11.33
C GLY A 199 6.73 4.21 -11.29
N TYR A 200 7.32 3.22 -11.96
CA TYR A 200 6.82 1.85 -11.97
C TYR A 200 7.42 0.99 -10.85
N ASN A 201 6.63 0.07 -10.32
CA ASN A 201 7.13 -0.97 -9.42
C ASN A 201 7.87 -2.06 -10.23
N TYR A 202 9.19 -2.06 -10.15
CA TYR A 202 10.03 -3.03 -10.87
C TYR A 202 9.64 -4.49 -10.58
N GLN A 203 9.38 -4.84 -9.32
CA GLN A 203 9.08 -6.23 -8.94
C GLN A 203 7.74 -6.69 -9.52
N GLU A 204 6.74 -5.82 -9.53
CA GLU A 204 5.43 -6.09 -10.14
C GLU A 204 5.55 -6.31 -11.64
N ILE A 205 6.24 -5.41 -12.35
CA ILE A 205 6.51 -5.53 -13.78
C ILE A 205 7.25 -6.84 -14.08
N GLN A 206 8.30 -7.15 -13.30
CA GLN A 206 9.09 -8.37 -13.53
C GLN A 206 8.27 -9.65 -13.29
N ASN A 207 7.39 -9.66 -12.30
CA ASN A 207 6.47 -10.78 -12.05
C ASN A 207 5.48 -10.98 -13.21
N LEU A 208 4.92 -9.90 -13.76
CA LEU A 208 4.03 -9.94 -14.91
C LEU A 208 4.76 -10.42 -16.18
N VAL A 209 5.98 -9.94 -16.42
CA VAL A 209 6.85 -10.41 -17.52
C VAL A 209 7.09 -11.92 -17.41
N ASN A 210 7.49 -12.40 -16.23
CA ASN A 210 7.74 -13.82 -16.00
C ASN A 210 6.48 -14.65 -16.25
N LYS A 211 5.33 -14.21 -15.72
CA LYS A 211 4.03 -14.89 -15.92
C LYS A 211 3.66 -14.98 -17.40
N ARG A 212 3.86 -13.89 -18.17
CA ARG A 212 3.53 -13.85 -19.61
C ARG A 212 4.45 -14.77 -20.42
N LEU A 213 5.76 -14.79 -20.13
CA LEU A 213 6.72 -15.66 -20.80
C LEU A 213 6.49 -17.13 -20.47
N ILE A 214 6.14 -17.49 -19.24
CA ILE A 214 5.78 -18.87 -18.86
C ILE A 214 4.47 -19.30 -19.55
N GLY A 215 3.45 -18.45 -19.54
CA GLY A 215 2.18 -18.71 -20.21
C GLY A 215 2.33 -18.92 -21.72
N SER A 216 3.21 -18.16 -22.36
CA SER A 216 3.52 -18.33 -23.79
C SER A 216 4.23 -19.66 -24.07
N ASN A 217 5.13 -20.10 -23.18
CA ASN A 217 5.81 -21.37 -23.31
C ASN A 217 4.89 -22.58 -23.07
N ILE A 218 3.91 -22.46 -22.17
CA ILE A 218 2.92 -23.53 -21.92
C ILE A 218 2.01 -23.70 -23.14
N ASN A 219 1.55 -22.61 -23.76
CA ASN A 219 0.72 -22.68 -24.95
C ASN A 219 1.50 -23.29 -26.14
N SER A 220 2.76 -22.87 -26.36
CA SER A 220 3.59 -23.46 -27.42
C SER A 220 3.93 -24.94 -27.17
N SER A 221 4.06 -25.35 -25.90
CA SER A 221 4.31 -26.75 -25.52
C SER A 221 3.05 -27.61 -25.70
N ASN A 222 1.87 -27.07 -25.36
CA ASN A 222 0.59 -27.74 -25.57
C ASN A 222 0.27 -27.91 -27.06
N ASP A 223 0.47 -26.87 -27.87
CA ASP A 223 0.33 -26.96 -29.32
C ASP A 223 1.25 -28.05 -29.93
N SER A 224 2.49 -28.14 -29.43
CA SER A 224 3.44 -29.18 -29.86
C SER A 224 3.01 -30.57 -29.43
N ILE A 225 2.46 -30.75 -28.22
CA ILE A 225 1.92 -32.00 -27.71
C ILE A 225 0.68 -32.43 -28.49
N ASP A 226 -0.23 -31.51 -28.76
CA ASP A 226 -1.46 -31.79 -29.52
C ASP A 226 -1.14 -32.18 -30.96
N ILE A 227 -0.13 -31.60 -31.60
CA ILE A 227 0.34 -32.01 -32.92
C ILE A 227 0.89 -33.44 -32.85
N ILE A 228 1.74 -33.76 -31.89
CA ILE A 228 2.31 -35.12 -31.74
C ILE A 228 1.23 -36.15 -31.46
N VAL A 229 0.27 -35.84 -30.57
CA VAL A 229 -0.86 -36.72 -30.25
C VAL A 229 -1.70 -37.01 -31.51
N ASN A 230 -2.03 -35.98 -32.29
CA ASN A 230 -2.77 -36.12 -33.53
C ASN A 230 -2.00 -36.92 -34.59
N GLU A 231 -0.68 -36.78 -34.68
CA GLU A 231 0.17 -37.56 -35.57
C GLU A 231 0.23 -39.06 -35.14
N VAL A 232 0.32 -39.33 -33.84
CA VAL A 232 0.26 -40.70 -33.30
C VAL A 232 -1.10 -41.36 -33.59
N ILE A 233 -2.20 -40.65 -33.35
CA ILE A 233 -3.57 -41.12 -33.64
C ILE A 233 -3.74 -41.36 -35.15
N ALA A 234 -3.15 -40.50 -35.98
CA ALA A 234 -3.19 -40.67 -37.45
C ALA A 234 -2.26 -41.77 -37.98
N GLY A 235 -1.56 -42.50 -37.11
CA GLY A 235 -0.68 -43.61 -37.47
C GLY A 235 0.59 -43.19 -38.21
N LYS A 236 1.00 -41.92 -38.16
CA LYS A 236 2.21 -41.44 -38.82
C LYS A 236 3.49 -41.93 -38.16
N TRP A 237 3.42 -42.35 -36.89
CA TRP A 237 4.51 -42.90 -36.13
C TRP A 237 4.28 -44.43 -36.08
N GLY A 238 4.71 -45.10 -37.17
CA GLY A 238 4.47 -46.55 -37.33
C GLY A 238 5.23 -47.38 -36.28
N ASN A 239 4.62 -48.52 -35.92
CA ASN A 239 5.22 -49.52 -35.06
C ASN A 239 6.54 -49.99 -35.71
N GLY A 240 7.69 -49.69 -35.06
CA GLY A 240 8.96 -50.37 -35.33
C GLY A 240 9.03 -51.68 -34.60
#